data_d0f66b72843697484db627db4b1349ba
#
_entry.id   d0f66b72843697484db627db4b1349ba
#
_cell.length_a   1.000
_cell.length_b   1.000
_cell.length_c   1.000
_cell.angle_alpha   90.00
_cell.angle_beta   90.00
_cell.angle_gamma   90.00
#
_symmetry.space_group_name_H-M   'P 1'
#
loop_
_entity.id
_entity.type
_entity.pdbx_description
1 polymer ?
#
loop_
_entity_poly.entity_id
_entity_poly.type
_entity_poly.pdbx_seq_one_letter_code
_entity_poly.pdbx_strand_id
1 'polypeptide(L)'
;ATTEIYTLSLHDALPISLVAGMNGKTEYVKVTGPLGEPVICEYGIIESTKTAVIEMAGAAGITQVPDEKRNPLYTTTYGVGEVIKDAIEKGCRRFIVGIGGSATNDGGVGMLQALGYAFLDKDGKQVLPGARGLKDITEITDAYVIPELAECKFRVACDVTNPLCGELGCSAIYGPQKGATPEMIKDMDQWLGAYAELAKGRFPKADPEYPGTGAAGGMGFAFL
;
A
#
# COMPACT_ATOMS: atom_id res chain seq x y z
N ALA A 1 0.96 15.28 3.25
CA ALA A 1 1.84 14.33 3.96
C ALA A 1 3.28 14.49 3.48
N THR A 2 4.24 14.21 4.36
CA THR A 2 5.66 14.12 4.00
C THR A 2 6.05 12.66 4.14
N THR A 3 6.57 12.06 3.06
CA THR A 3 6.98 10.65 3.06
C THR A 3 8.47 10.53 2.82
N GLU A 4 9.10 9.64 3.56
CA GLU A 4 10.49 9.23 3.37
C GLU A 4 10.51 7.71 3.27
N ILE A 5 10.98 7.17 2.15
CA ILE A 5 11.19 5.73 1.97
C ILE A 5 12.61 5.41 2.42
N TYR A 6 12.74 4.56 3.43
CA TYR A 6 14.03 4.10 3.93
C TYR A 6 14.27 2.66 3.52
N THR A 7 15.40 2.40 2.89
CA THR A 7 15.89 1.04 2.72
C THR A 7 16.47 0.58 4.05
N LEU A 8 15.70 -0.19 4.81
CA LEU A 8 16.13 -0.81 6.06
C LEU A 8 16.30 -2.31 5.81
N SER A 9 17.45 -2.85 6.12
CA SER A 9 17.64 -4.30 6.21
C SER A 9 16.89 -4.82 7.44
N LEU A 10 15.64 -5.19 7.24
CA LEU A 10 14.78 -5.75 8.29
C LEU A 10 15.02 -7.26 8.43
N HIS A 11 16.27 -7.68 8.67
CA HIS A 11 16.55 -9.12 8.79
C HIS A 11 16.05 -9.74 10.10
N ASP A 12 15.73 -8.95 11.15
CA ASP A 12 15.53 -9.54 12.49
C ASP A 12 14.47 -8.92 13.40
N ALA A 13 13.71 -7.93 13.00
CA ALA A 13 12.65 -7.43 13.87
C ALA A 13 11.46 -6.92 13.03
N LEU A 14 10.34 -7.61 13.18
CA LEU A 14 9.06 -7.08 12.72
C LEU A 14 8.84 -5.71 13.37
N PRO A 15 8.43 -4.67 12.62
CA PRO A 15 8.23 -3.33 13.19
C PRO A 15 7.38 -3.33 14.46
N ILE A 16 6.41 -4.24 14.56
CA ILE A 16 5.54 -4.34 15.74
C ILE A 16 6.29 -4.79 17.00
N SER A 17 7.37 -5.57 16.88
CA SER A 17 8.18 -5.97 18.05
C SER A 17 8.92 -4.78 18.68
N LEU A 18 9.19 -3.71 17.92
CA LEU A 18 9.78 -2.48 18.43
C LEU A 18 8.83 -1.75 19.38
N VAL A 19 7.52 -1.91 19.22
CA VAL A 19 6.50 -1.23 20.02
C VAL A 19 6.61 -1.60 21.48
N ALA A 20 6.78 -2.89 21.80
CA ALA A 20 6.94 -3.36 23.17
C ALA A 20 8.21 -2.79 23.83
N GLY A 21 9.33 -2.72 23.09
CA GLY A 21 10.60 -2.15 23.57
C GLY A 21 10.54 -0.62 23.80
N MET A 22 9.56 0.07 23.21
CA MET A 22 9.36 1.52 23.32
C MET A 22 8.18 1.93 24.22
N ASN A 23 7.73 1.05 25.11
CA ASN A 23 6.54 1.26 25.95
C ASN A 23 5.29 1.66 25.17
N GLY A 24 5.13 1.09 23.98
CA GLY A 24 3.94 1.26 23.15
C GLY A 24 2.86 0.25 23.52
N LYS A 25 1.68 0.45 22.96
CA LYS A 25 0.54 -0.46 23.07
C LYS A 25 0.20 -1.10 21.74
N THR A 26 -0.33 -2.29 21.79
CA THR A 26 -0.90 -2.99 20.65
C THR A 26 -2.37 -2.63 20.50
N GLU A 27 -2.79 -2.35 19.28
CA GLU A 27 -4.17 -2.10 18.90
C GLU A 27 -4.62 -3.15 17.86
N TYR A 28 -5.91 -3.42 17.85
CA TYR A 28 -6.55 -4.34 16.92
C TYR A 28 -7.71 -3.66 16.22
N VAL A 29 -7.75 -3.74 14.90
CA VAL A 29 -8.83 -3.14 14.11
C VAL A 29 -9.34 -4.14 13.09
N LYS A 30 -10.65 -4.15 12.87
CA LYS A 30 -11.29 -4.96 11.82
C LYS A 30 -11.25 -4.17 10.53
N VAL A 31 -10.60 -4.72 9.51
CA VAL A 31 -10.38 -4.09 8.20
C VAL A 31 -10.68 -5.06 7.06
N THR A 32 -10.70 -4.54 5.85
CA THR A 32 -10.81 -5.31 4.62
C THR A 32 -9.52 -6.07 4.36
N GLY A 33 -9.59 -7.39 4.30
CA GLY A 33 -8.45 -8.26 3.96
C GLY A 33 -8.13 -8.24 2.46
N PRO A 34 -7.06 -8.95 2.06
CA PRO A 34 -6.58 -8.91 0.67
C PRO A 34 -7.60 -9.42 -0.35
N LEU A 35 -8.50 -10.32 0.03
CA LEU A 35 -9.57 -10.87 -0.83
C LEU A 35 -10.91 -10.16 -0.66
N GLY A 36 -10.97 -9.06 0.11
CA GLY A 36 -12.21 -8.34 0.40
C GLY A 36 -12.96 -8.83 1.63
N GLU A 37 -12.61 -9.99 2.20
CA GLU A 37 -13.19 -10.48 3.44
C GLU A 37 -12.60 -9.74 4.65
N PRO A 38 -13.40 -9.52 5.72
CA PRO A 38 -12.91 -8.81 6.89
C PRO A 38 -11.86 -9.62 7.66
N VAL A 39 -10.77 -8.95 8.04
CA VAL A 39 -9.70 -9.50 8.88
C VAL A 39 -9.45 -8.62 10.10
N ILE A 40 -8.86 -9.18 11.14
CA ILE A 40 -8.38 -8.41 12.29
C ILE A 40 -6.90 -8.10 12.04
N CYS A 41 -6.58 -6.82 11.92
CA CYS A 41 -5.20 -6.36 11.78
C CYS A 41 -4.70 -5.83 13.13
N GLU A 42 -3.50 -6.27 13.50
CA GLU A 42 -2.76 -5.78 14.64
C GLU A 42 -1.81 -4.67 14.20
N TYR A 43 -1.68 -3.61 15.00
CA TYR A 43 -0.69 -2.57 14.82
C TYR A 43 -0.30 -1.95 16.17
N GLY A 44 0.82 -1.23 16.21
CA GLY A 44 1.32 -0.65 17.44
C GLY A 44 1.16 0.86 17.50
N ILE A 45 0.99 1.43 18.71
CA ILE A 45 1.05 2.86 18.95
C ILE A 45 2.08 3.17 20.03
N ILE A 46 3.05 4.02 19.70
CA ILE A 46 3.99 4.61 20.67
C ILE A 46 3.36 5.90 21.15
N GLU A 47 2.76 5.85 22.37
CA GLU A 47 1.94 6.93 22.90
C GLU A 47 2.70 8.23 23.09
N SER A 48 3.96 8.16 23.53
CA SER A 48 4.81 9.35 23.81
C SER A 48 5.06 10.24 22.59
N THR A 49 5.01 9.64 21.40
CA THR A 49 5.29 10.34 20.12
C THR A 49 4.10 10.36 19.17
N LYS A 50 2.99 9.72 19.56
CA LYS A 50 1.82 9.47 18.70
C LYS A 50 2.23 8.88 17.35
N THR A 51 3.08 7.84 17.42
CA THR A 51 3.58 7.13 16.24
C THR A 51 2.87 5.79 16.11
N ALA A 52 2.23 5.56 14.98
CA ALA A 52 1.69 4.25 14.62
C ALA A 52 2.78 3.42 13.90
N VAL A 53 2.88 2.14 14.28
CA VAL A 53 3.77 1.15 13.66
C VAL A 53 2.88 0.07 13.04
N ILE A 54 2.90 0.01 11.71
CA ILE A 54 1.99 -0.82 10.91
C ILE A 54 2.81 -1.77 10.03
N GLU A 55 2.39 -3.04 10.00
CA GLU A 55 2.85 -4.01 9.00
C GLU A 55 1.73 -4.24 8.00
N MET A 56 1.98 -3.89 6.73
CA MET A 56 0.96 -4.04 5.69
C MET A 56 0.47 -5.48 5.54
N ALA A 57 1.33 -6.47 5.86
CA ALA A 57 0.99 -7.88 5.79
C ALA A 57 -0.13 -8.28 6.78
N GLY A 58 -0.37 -7.51 7.83
CA GLY A 58 -1.51 -7.70 8.74
C GLY A 58 -2.86 -7.47 8.08
N ALA A 59 -2.93 -6.62 7.04
CA ALA A 59 -4.16 -6.30 6.32
C ALA A 59 -4.16 -6.81 4.86
N ALA A 60 -2.99 -6.96 4.23
CA ALA A 60 -2.89 -7.30 2.80
C ALA A 60 -1.76 -8.31 2.50
N GLY A 61 -1.45 -9.19 3.47
CA GLY A 61 -0.35 -10.14 3.42
C GLY A 61 -0.63 -11.38 2.59
N ILE A 62 0.43 -11.93 1.98
CA ILE A 62 0.35 -13.13 1.16
C ILE A 62 -0.02 -14.38 1.97
N THR A 63 0.33 -14.42 3.25
CA THR A 63 -0.02 -15.52 4.17
C THR A 63 -1.52 -15.60 4.47
N GLN A 64 -2.28 -14.53 4.20
CA GLN A 64 -3.73 -14.49 4.34
C GLN A 64 -4.46 -15.02 3.08
N VAL A 65 -3.72 -15.27 2.00
CA VAL A 65 -4.27 -15.74 0.74
C VAL A 65 -3.86 -17.19 0.52
N PRO A 66 -4.79 -18.15 0.55
CA PRO A 66 -4.52 -19.55 0.18
C PRO A 66 -3.87 -19.64 -1.19
N ASP A 67 -2.94 -20.58 -1.37
CA ASP A 67 -2.14 -20.68 -2.61
C ASP A 67 -3.03 -20.78 -3.85
N GLU A 68 -4.11 -21.55 -3.76
CA GLU A 68 -5.08 -21.75 -4.86
C GLU A 68 -5.93 -20.51 -5.17
N LYS A 69 -5.93 -19.50 -4.29
CA LYS A 69 -6.64 -18.23 -4.46
C LYS A 69 -5.71 -17.07 -4.79
N ARG A 70 -4.41 -17.32 -4.90
CA ARG A 70 -3.44 -16.26 -5.25
C ARG A 70 -3.68 -15.76 -6.66
N ASN A 71 -4.13 -14.53 -6.75
CA ASN A 71 -4.33 -13.81 -8.00
C ASN A 71 -4.27 -12.30 -7.75
N PRO A 72 -3.19 -11.61 -8.14
CA PRO A 72 -3.00 -10.20 -7.83
C PRO A 72 -3.98 -9.27 -8.55
N LEU A 73 -4.73 -9.78 -9.55
CA LEU A 73 -5.79 -9.00 -10.18
C LEU A 73 -6.93 -8.67 -9.21
N TYR A 74 -7.12 -9.49 -8.16
CA TYR A 74 -8.26 -9.39 -7.24
C TYR A 74 -7.88 -9.01 -5.82
N THR A 75 -6.60 -9.01 -5.46
CA THR A 75 -6.14 -8.65 -4.12
C THR A 75 -5.97 -7.14 -3.98
N THR A 76 -6.35 -6.60 -2.82
CA THR A 76 -6.39 -5.15 -2.57
C THR A 76 -5.59 -4.73 -1.34
N THR A 77 -5.07 -3.52 -1.37
CA THR A 77 -4.42 -2.83 -0.24
C THR A 77 -5.40 -2.00 0.59
N TYR A 78 -6.71 -2.07 0.33
CA TYR A 78 -7.72 -1.22 0.97
C TYR A 78 -7.64 -1.23 2.50
N GLY A 79 -7.51 -2.41 3.10
CA GLY A 79 -7.40 -2.55 4.55
C GLY A 79 -6.19 -1.86 5.17
N VAL A 80 -5.09 -1.70 4.43
CA VAL A 80 -3.93 -0.93 4.92
C VAL A 80 -4.31 0.53 5.14
N GLY A 81 -5.08 1.12 4.23
CA GLY A 81 -5.62 2.47 4.38
C GLY A 81 -6.59 2.59 5.56
N GLU A 82 -7.41 1.55 5.81
CA GLU A 82 -8.31 1.52 6.97
C GLU A 82 -7.53 1.48 8.30
N VAL A 83 -6.40 0.72 8.38
CA VAL A 83 -5.50 0.75 9.56
C VAL A 83 -4.91 2.14 9.77
N ILE A 84 -4.43 2.79 8.70
CA ILE A 84 -3.89 4.15 8.77
C ILE A 84 -4.96 5.12 9.27
N LYS A 85 -6.19 5.01 8.77
CA LYS A 85 -7.32 5.83 9.17
C LYS A 85 -7.66 5.65 10.65
N ASP A 86 -7.77 4.41 11.15
CA ASP A 86 -8.00 4.10 12.56
C ASP A 86 -6.90 4.71 13.46
N ALA A 87 -5.64 4.62 13.07
CA ALA A 87 -4.54 5.23 13.79
C ALA A 87 -4.62 6.77 13.81
N ILE A 88 -5.03 7.40 12.69
CA ILE A 88 -5.27 8.84 12.63
C ILE A 88 -6.38 9.27 13.58
N GLU A 89 -7.50 8.51 13.64
CA GLU A 89 -8.62 8.75 14.55
C GLU A 89 -8.21 8.64 16.03
N LYS A 90 -7.21 7.78 16.34
CA LYS A 90 -6.58 7.66 17.66
C LYS A 90 -5.52 8.73 17.94
N GLY A 91 -5.38 9.71 17.06
CA GLY A 91 -4.49 10.89 17.21
C GLY A 91 -3.06 10.69 16.71
N CYS A 92 -2.75 9.58 16.04
CA CYS A 92 -1.44 9.40 15.42
C CYS A 92 -1.26 10.35 14.22
N ARG A 93 -0.05 10.89 14.09
CA ARG A 93 0.37 11.75 12.95
C ARG A 93 1.74 11.35 12.42
N ARG A 94 2.37 10.36 13.03
CA ARG A 94 3.62 9.76 12.58
C ARG A 94 3.38 8.28 12.33
N PHE A 95 3.95 7.78 11.25
CA PHE A 95 3.74 6.40 10.81
C PHE A 95 5.08 5.76 10.44
N ILE A 96 5.29 4.54 10.92
CA ILE A 96 6.32 3.62 10.44
C ILE A 96 5.55 2.48 9.80
N VAL A 97 5.71 2.29 8.49
CA VAL A 97 4.97 1.28 7.74
C VAL A 97 5.94 0.30 7.11
N GLY A 98 5.93 -0.93 7.59
CA GLY A 98 6.62 -2.04 6.96
C GLY A 98 5.79 -2.57 5.77
N ILE A 99 6.39 -2.62 4.58
CA ILE A 99 5.65 -3.00 3.36
C ILE A 99 6.08 -4.34 2.76
N GLY A 100 6.71 -5.20 3.57
CA GLY A 100 7.06 -6.58 3.18
C GLY A 100 5.86 -7.53 3.18
N GLY A 101 5.99 -8.67 2.49
CA GLY A 101 5.05 -9.78 2.54
C GLY A 101 3.69 -9.58 1.86
N SER A 102 3.57 -8.65 0.90
CA SER A 102 2.31 -8.31 0.24
C SER A 102 1.73 -9.41 -0.66
N ALA A 103 0.39 -9.52 -0.70
CA ALA A 103 -0.35 -10.34 -1.68
C ALA A 103 -0.76 -9.54 -2.92
N THR A 104 -0.55 -8.23 -2.95
CA THR A 104 -1.20 -7.27 -3.84
C THR A 104 -0.27 -6.75 -4.94
N ASN A 105 -0.86 -6.26 -6.02
CA ASN A 105 -0.17 -5.58 -7.13
C ASN A 105 -1.03 -4.42 -7.67
N ASP A 106 -1.78 -3.77 -6.77
CA ASP A 106 -2.75 -2.73 -7.09
C ASP A 106 -2.17 -1.30 -7.06
N GLY A 107 -0.83 -1.16 -7.04
CA GLY A 107 -0.18 0.15 -7.01
C GLY A 107 -0.47 0.95 -5.73
N GLY A 108 -1.01 0.32 -4.68
CA GLY A 108 -1.46 1.00 -3.47
C GLY A 108 -2.77 1.78 -3.64
N VAL A 109 -3.45 1.63 -4.77
CA VAL A 109 -4.71 2.31 -5.07
C VAL A 109 -5.77 2.01 -4.01
N GLY A 110 -5.91 0.75 -3.59
CA GLY A 110 -6.86 0.40 -2.52
C GLY A 110 -6.60 1.18 -1.22
N MET A 111 -5.34 1.26 -0.78
CA MET A 111 -4.95 2.04 0.40
C MET A 111 -5.34 3.51 0.26
N LEU A 112 -5.04 4.12 -0.87
CA LEU A 112 -5.39 5.52 -1.12
C LEU A 112 -6.91 5.73 -1.18
N GLN A 113 -7.68 4.80 -1.74
CA GLN A 113 -9.14 4.85 -1.75
C GLN A 113 -9.72 4.87 -0.32
N ALA A 114 -9.21 4.04 0.59
CA ALA A 114 -9.63 4.03 1.99
C ALA A 114 -9.32 5.35 2.72
N LEU A 115 -8.28 6.07 2.28
CA LEU A 115 -7.89 7.39 2.80
C LEU A 115 -8.66 8.56 2.12
N GLY A 116 -9.53 8.26 1.15
CA GLY A 116 -10.41 9.24 0.53
C GLY A 116 -9.97 9.74 -0.85
N TYR A 117 -8.89 9.21 -1.44
CA TYR A 117 -8.62 9.46 -2.85
C TYR A 117 -9.66 8.77 -3.72
N ALA A 118 -10.05 9.40 -4.82
CA ALA A 118 -10.89 8.75 -5.80
C ALA A 118 -10.11 8.47 -7.09
N PHE A 119 -10.22 7.22 -7.55
CA PHE A 119 -9.67 6.72 -8.80
C PHE A 119 -10.86 6.38 -9.69
N LEU A 120 -11.13 7.22 -10.66
CA LEU A 120 -12.37 7.18 -11.41
C LEU A 120 -12.17 6.61 -12.81
N ASP A 121 -13.16 5.84 -13.26
CA ASP A 121 -13.26 5.38 -14.63
C ASP A 121 -13.89 6.46 -15.54
N LYS A 122 -14.01 6.15 -16.83
CA LYS A 122 -14.63 7.04 -17.83
C LYS A 122 -16.08 7.46 -17.52
N ASP A 123 -16.78 6.73 -16.67
CA ASP A 123 -18.16 7.01 -16.25
C ASP A 123 -18.19 7.76 -14.90
N GLY A 124 -17.04 8.18 -14.36
CA GLY A 124 -16.90 8.88 -13.09
C GLY A 124 -17.14 8.03 -11.86
N LYS A 125 -17.01 6.70 -11.97
CA LYS A 125 -17.18 5.76 -10.86
C LYS A 125 -15.81 5.29 -10.37
N GLN A 126 -15.72 4.98 -9.07
CA GLN A 126 -14.55 4.33 -8.50
C GLN A 126 -14.24 3.04 -9.24
N VAL A 127 -12.96 2.85 -9.59
CA VAL A 127 -12.50 1.62 -10.23
C VAL A 127 -12.61 0.41 -9.29
N LEU A 128 -12.64 -0.78 -9.85
CA LEU A 128 -12.72 -2.02 -9.10
C LEU A 128 -11.45 -2.24 -8.23
N PRO A 129 -11.56 -2.94 -7.10
CA PRO A 129 -10.42 -3.29 -6.27
C PRO A 129 -9.47 -4.26 -6.97
N GLY A 130 -8.19 -4.21 -6.59
CA GLY A 130 -7.11 -5.02 -7.12
C GLY A 130 -6.52 -4.48 -8.42
N ALA A 131 -5.47 -5.14 -8.92
CA ALA A 131 -4.77 -4.67 -10.11
C ALA A 131 -5.67 -4.54 -11.35
N ARG A 132 -6.72 -5.33 -11.44
CA ARG A 132 -7.71 -5.26 -12.54
C ARG A 132 -8.39 -3.91 -12.67
N GLY A 133 -8.48 -3.12 -11.59
CA GLY A 133 -9.08 -1.79 -11.62
C GLY A 133 -8.16 -0.73 -12.23
N LEU A 134 -6.84 -0.96 -12.22
CA LEU A 134 -5.86 0.00 -12.71
C LEU A 134 -6.08 0.37 -14.19
N LYS A 135 -6.50 -0.60 -15.02
CA LYS A 135 -6.74 -0.40 -16.46
C LYS A 135 -7.84 0.61 -16.78
N ASP A 136 -8.75 0.81 -15.84
CA ASP A 136 -9.94 1.63 -16.03
C ASP A 136 -9.76 3.05 -15.46
N ILE A 137 -8.62 3.37 -14.82
CA ILE A 137 -8.37 4.68 -14.23
C ILE A 137 -8.22 5.72 -15.34
N THR A 138 -9.07 6.74 -15.32
CA THR A 138 -9.02 7.89 -16.24
C THR A 138 -8.82 9.21 -15.50
N GLU A 139 -9.13 9.24 -14.19
CA GLU A 139 -8.99 10.43 -13.35
C GLU A 139 -8.59 10.05 -11.93
N ILE A 140 -7.74 10.88 -11.31
CA ILE A 140 -7.36 10.78 -9.90
C ILE A 140 -7.73 12.09 -9.22
N THR A 141 -8.49 12.03 -8.12
CA THR A 141 -8.84 13.23 -7.33
C THR A 141 -8.63 13.00 -5.84
N ASP A 142 -8.19 14.06 -5.16
CA ASP A 142 -7.97 14.15 -3.72
C ASP A 142 -9.08 14.92 -2.99
N ALA A 143 -10.20 15.17 -3.67
CA ALA A 143 -11.30 16.01 -3.16
C ALA A 143 -11.95 15.49 -1.87
N TYR A 144 -11.82 14.19 -1.58
CA TYR A 144 -12.44 13.54 -0.42
C TYR A 144 -11.43 12.99 0.59
N VAL A 145 -10.15 13.33 0.41
CA VAL A 145 -9.08 12.91 1.31
C VAL A 145 -9.32 13.45 2.70
N ILE A 146 -9.14 12.59 3.72
CA ILE A 146 -9.29 13.01 5.13
C ILE A 146 -8.30 14.13 5.44
N PRO A 147 -8.76 15.27 5.99
CA PRO A 147 -7.93 16.47 6.18
C PRO A 147 -6.69 16.21 7.03
N GLU A 148 -6.80 15.35 8.03
CA GLU A 148 -5.73 15.00 8.97
C GLU A 148 -4.53 14.34 8.27
N LEU A 149 -4.72 13.76 7.08
CA LEU A 149 -3.64 13.15 6.32
C LEU A 149 -2.56 14.18 5.93
N ALA A 150 -2.94 15.44 5.74
CA ALA A 150 -1.99 16.52 5.44
C ALA A 150 -0.97 16.75 6.56
N GLU A 151 -1.31 16.43 7.80
CA GLU A 151 -0.44 16.57 8.98
C GLU A 151 0.46 15.34 9.19
N CYS A 152 0.18 14.24 8.48
CA CYS A 152 0.85 12.98 8.69
C CYS A 152 2.24 12.93 8.05
N LYS A 153 3.15 12.22 8.75
CA LYS A 153 4.50 11.92 8.28
C LYS A 153 4.68 10.42 8.21
N PHE A 154 5.05 9.90 7.05
CA PHE A 154 5.26 8.48 6.82
C PHE A 154 6.74 8.17 6.67
N ARG A 155 7.18 7.10 7.35
CA ARG A 155 8.45 6.43 7.14
C ARG A 155 8.13 5.03 6.68
N VAL A 156 8.48 4.74 5.44
CA VAL A 156 8.22 3.43 4.83
C VAL A 156 9.48 2.59 4.95
N ALA A 157 9.36 1.48 5.69
CA ALA A 157 10.42 0.49 5.80
C ALA A 157 10.33 -0.49 4.64
N CYS A 158 11.32 -0.44 3.77
CA CYS A 158 11.42 -1.23 2.55
C CYS A 158 12.84 -1.76 2.40
N ASP A 159 12.99 -3.03 2.03
CA ASP A 159 14.28 -3.70 1.83
C ASP A 159 14.66 -3.86 0.35
N VAL A 160 13.83 -3.32 -0.55
CA VAL A 160 14.03 -3.41 -2.01
C VAL A 160 14.06 -2.03 -2.66
N THR A 161 14.76 -1.93 -3.78
CA THR A 161 14.94 -0.69 -4.54
C THR A 161 14.30 -0.72 -5.92
N ASN A 162 13.50 -1.74 -6.20
CA ASN A 162 12.84 -1.92 -7.49
C ASN A 162 11.99 -0.70 -7.88
N PRO A 163 12.05 -0.26 -9.15
CA PRO A 163 11.13 0.74 -9.69
C PRO A 163 9.71 0.17 -9.79
N LEU A 164 8.74 1.02 -10.10
CA LEU A 164 7.35 0.61 -10.22
C LEU A 164 7.12 -0.39 -11.36
N CYS A 165 7.66 -0.09 -12.54
CA CYS A 165 7.42 -0.80 -13.79
C CYS A 165 8.71 -1.28 -14.46
N GLY A 166 8.55 -2.05 -15.56
CA GLY A 166 9.63 -2.56 -16.38
C GLY A 166 10.16 -3.92 -15.94
N GLU A 167 11.29 -4.34 -16.51
CA GLU A 167 11.88 -5.66 -16.25
C GLU A 167 12.25 -5.90 -14.78
N LEU A 168 12.58 -4.85 -14.05
CA LEU A 168 12.86 -4.86 -12.61
C LEU A 168 11.69 -4.34 -11.77
N GLY A 169 10.55 -4.08 -12.40
CA GLY A 169 9.35 -3.56 -11.75
C GLY A 169 8.61 -4.59 -10.90
N CYS A 170 7.65 -4.11 -10.12
CA CYS A 170 6.97 -4.95 -9.13
C CYS A 170 6.20 -6.12 -9.73
N SER A 171 5.58 -5.95 -10.90
CA SER A 171 4.82 -7.01 -11.58
C SER A 171 5.75 -8.11 -12.06
N ALA A 172 6.89 -7.74 -12.66
CA ALA A 172 7.85 -8.69 -13.21
C ALA A 172 8.53 -9.52 -12.10
N ILE A 173 9.00 -8.85 -11.04
CA ILE A 173 9.82 -9.49 -9.99
C ILE A 173 8.95 -10.22 -8.96
N TYR A 174 7.86 -9.61 -8.50
CA TYR A 174 7.06 -10.13 -7.38
C TYR A 174 5.71 -10.71 -7.79
N GLY A 175 5.27 -10.50 -9.04
CA GLY A 175 4.01 -11.04 -9.56
C GLY A 175 3.93 -12.56 -9.52
N PRO A 176 4.96 -13.32 -9.93
CA PRO A 176 4.91 -14.78 -9.94
C PRO A 176 4.55 -15.41 -8.59
N GLN A 177 5.18 -14.96 -7.49
CA GLN A 177 4.88 -15.50 -6.14
C GLN A 177 3.46 -15.18 -5.66
N LYS A 178 2.81 -14.18 -6.26
CA LYS A 178 1.42 -13.76 -5.99
C LYS A 178 0.41 -14.46 -6.89
N GLY A 179 0.86 -15.39 -7.73
CA GLY A 179 0.03 -16.16 -8.65
C GLY A 179 -0.22 -15.52 -10.02
N ALA A 180 0.59 -14.52 -10.39
CA ALA A 180 0.48 -13.90 -11.71
C ALA A 180 1.04 -14.81 -12.82
N THR A 181 0.30 -14.91 -13.92
CA THR A 181 0.79 -15.51 -15.18
C THR A 181 1.67 -14.50 -15.94
N PRO A 182 2.48 -14.95 -16.91
CA PRO A 182 3.27 -14.02 -17.75
C PRO A 182 2.42 -12.96 -18.46
N GLU A 183 1.20 -13.30 -18.87
CA GLU A 183 0.24 -12.38 -19.48
C GLU A 183 -0.23 -11.33 -18.47
N MET A 184 -0.65 -11.76 -17.28
CA MET A 184 -1.04 -10.84 -16.19
C MET A 184 0.09 -9.88 -15.82
N ILE A 185 1.35 -10.36 -15.78
CA ILE A 185 2.51 -9.54 -15.48
C ILE A 185 2.64 -8.39 -16.49
N LYS A 186 2.56 -8.70 -17.77
CA LYS A 186 2.63 -7.72 -18.85
C LYS A 186 1.49 -6.68 -18.75
N ASP A 187 0.27 -7.16 -18.52
CA ASP A 187 -0.91 -6.30 -18.43
C ASP A 187 -0.82 -5.37 -17.20
N MET A 188 -0.50 -5.92 -16.04
CA MET A 188 -0.35 -5.14 -14.81
C MET A 188 0.77 -4.11 -14.89
N ASP A 189 1.90 -4.43 -15.53
CA ASP A 189 3.00 -3.51 -15.75
C ASP A 189 2.56 -2.31 -16.59
N GLN A 190 1.84 -2.58 -17.69
CA GLN A 190 1.27 -1.53 -18.54
C GLN A 190 0.26 -0.65 -17.79
N TRP A 191 -0.63 -1.24 -16.99
CA TRP A 191 -1.64 -0.50 -16.23
C TRP A 191 -1.01 0.35 -15.12
N LEU A 192 -0.01 -0.16 -14.43
CA LEU A 192 0.76 0.60 -13.44
C LEU A 192 1.50 1.78 -14.08
N GLY A 193 2.06 1.59 -15.28
CA GLY A 193 2.69 2.68 -16.03
C GLY A 193 1.69 3.79 -16.39
N ALA A 194 0.50 3.42 -16.88
CA ALA A 194 -0.56 4.39 -17.18
C ALA A 194 -1.04 5.12 -15.92
N TYR A 195 -1.21 4.40 -14.81
CA TYR A 195 -1.54 5.00 -13.51
C TYR A 195 -0.46 5.99 -13.06
N ALA A 196 0.82 5.62 -13.18
CA ALA A 196 1.93 6.49 -12.79
C ALA A 196 1.98 7.79 -13.59
N GLU A 197 1.73 7.74 -14.90
CA GLU A 197 1.67 8.94 -15.76
C GLU A 197 0.52 9.87 -15.35
N LEU A 198 -0.66 9.32 -15.03
CA LEU A 198 -1.78 10.11 -14.52
C LEU A 198 -1.45 10.75 -13.16
N ALA A 199 -0.84 9.97 -12.26
CA ALA A 199 -0.44 10.46 -10.94
C ALA A 199 0.61 11.57 -11.04
N LYS A 200 1.63 11.42 -11.89
CA LYS A 200 2.68 12.41 -12.12
C LYS A 200 2.12 13.74 -12.62
N GLY A 201 1.09 13.69 -13.47
CA GLY A 201 0.41 14.90 -13.97
C GLY A 201 -0.27 15.72 -12.88
N ARG A 202 -0.67 15.10 -11.76
CA ARG A 202 -1.35 15.77 -10.66
C ARG A 202 -0.46 15.98 -9.42
N PHE A 203 0.41 15.02 -9.13
CA PHE A 203 1.26 15.00 -7.93
C PHE A 203 2.73 15.02 -8.35
N PRO A 204 3.43 16.16 -8.26
CA PRO A 204 4.80 16.31 -8.80
C PRO A 204 5.85 15.39 -8.16
N LYS A 205 5.54 14.80 -7.00
CA LYS A 205 6.43 13.85 -6.30
C LYS A 205 6.23 12.40 -6.76
N ALA A 206 5.18 12.10 -7.52
CA ALA A 206 4.89 10.75 -8.00
C ALA A 206 5.90 10.36 -9.11
N ASP A 207 7.04 9.83 -8.69
CA ASP A 207 8.13 9.38 -9.56
C ASP A 207 8.18 7.85 -9.56
N PRO A 208 7.79 7.16 -10.64
CA PRO A 208 7.79 5.70 -10.71
C PRO A 208 9.20 5.08 -10.67
N GLU A 209 10.24 5.87 -10.98
CA GLU A 209 11.64 5.43 -10.96
C GLU A 209 12.30 5.61 -9.59
N TYR A 210 11.62 6.26 -8.64
CA TYR A 210 12.18 6.43 -7.30
C TYR A 210 12.44 5.05 -6.65
N PRO A 211 13.64 4.82 -6.06
CA PRO A 211 13.97 3.52 -5.47
C PRO A 211 12.94 3.06 -4.43
N GLY A 212 12.41 1.84 -4.61
CA GLY A 212 11.43 1.24 -3.71
C GLY A 212 9.96 1.49 -4.09
N THR A 213 9.67 2.21 -5.17
CA THR A 213 8.29 2.42 -5.65
C THR A 213 7.61 1.12 -6.05
N GLY A 214 8.36 0.13 -6.53
CA GLY A 214 7.85 -1.21 -6.83
C GLY A 214 7.59 -2.09 -5.59
N ALA A 215 8.03 -1.67 -4.40
CA ALA A 215 7.80 -2.49 -3.21
C ALA A 215 6.31 -2.71 -2.97
N ALA A 216 5.97 -3.91 -2.47
CA ALA A 216 4.61 -4.32 -2.15
C ALA A 216 3.62 -4.15 -3.31
N GLY A 217 4.04 -4.46 -4.54
CA GLY A 217 3.17 -4.36 -5.72
C GLY A 217 2.78 -2.94 -6.08
N GLY A 218 3.71 -2.01 -5.89
CA GLY A 218 3.55 -0.59 -6.19
C GLY A 218 3.02 0.25 -5.03
N MET A 219 2.82 -0.33 -3.82
CA MET A 219 2.41 0.48 -2.66
C MET A 219 3.48 1.50 -2.27
N GLY A 220 4.78 1.21 -2.50
CA GLY A 220 5.85 2.19 -2.34
C GLY A 220 5.61 3.47 -3.13
N PHE A 221 5.12 3.36 -4.37
CA PHE A 221 4.75 4.51 -5.20
C PHE A 221 3.60 5.32 -4.62
N ALA A 222 2.59 4.66 -4.05
CA ALA A 222 1.43 5.33 -3.46
C ALA A 222 1.78 6.19 -2.23
N PHE A 223 2.94 5.97 -1.61
CA PHE A 223 3.41 6.78 -0.48
C PHE A 223 4.15 8.06 -0.91
N LEU A 224 4.53 8.24 -2.16
CA LEU A 224 5.17 9.47 -2.67
C LEU A 224 4.18 10.60 -2.87
#